data_60d831b67dddffa62399cde1e6ecd77d
#
_entry.id   60d831b67dddffa62399cde1e6ecd77d
#
_cell.length_a   1.000
_cell.length_b   1.000
_cell.length_c   1.000
_cell.angle_alpha   90.00
_cell.angle_beta   90.00
_cell.angle_gamma   90.00
#
_symmetry.space_group_name_H-M   'P 1'
#
loop_
_entity.id
_entity.type
_entity.pdbx_description
1 polymer ?
#
loop_
_entity_poly.entity_id
_entity_poly.type
_entity_poly.pdbx_seq_one_letter_code
_entity_poly.pdbx_strand_id
1 'polypeptide(L)'
;MSSTTTSKGARAARLVVLPIVMAAFLAACGDKSESGGEAKATQAAARVNGDEITVHQINQILQRQQGITPDQTDAASQRILEGLIDQQLAVAKAEEQKLDRDPQIVQALDAARRNILARAYLERTANAVAATPTPEEIRKYYDEKPALFSQRKIYALQEFTVAAKPEEYQPLVKALQATKSPQEFAEVMKASGVKFTANQVTQAAENLPMALIDQLAKVSDGQALYVTAQDGFKAVLVVASREQPVNFEQAKPVIEQYLLTERRREAAQKEVKTLREAAKIEYLGKFADKAPAAASGASVPAANSVAEPVTTPAVPAASGIDADALSKGLSGLK
;
A
#
# COMPACT_ATOMS: atom_id res chain seq x y z
N MET A 1 -30.91 -43.11 -55.02
CA MET A 1 -29.82 -44.01 -55.49
C MET A 1 -28.94 -44.22 -54.28
N SER A 2 -29.21 -45.31 -53.58
CA SER A 2 -28.43 -46.56 -53.51
C SER A 2 -27.06 -46.37 -52.94
N SER A 3 -26.59 -47.05 -51.94
CA SER A 3 -26.89 -48.32 -51.21
C SER A 3 -25.97 -48.40 -50.01
N THR A 4 -26.47 -48.73 -48.87
CA THR A 4 -26.19 -49.91 -48.02
C THR A 4 -24.84 -50.63 -48.23
N THR A 5 -24.10 -50.84 -47.12
CA THR A 5 -23.86 -52.23 -46.69
C THR A 5 -23.30 -52.35 -45.27
N THR A 6 -23.96 -53.14 -44.55
CA THR A 6 -23.74 -53.76 -43.23
C THR A 6 -22.62 -54.81 -43.31
N SER A 7 -21.79 -54.97 -42.28
CA SER A 7 -21.23 -56.28 -41.94
C SER A 7 -21.01 -56.45 -40.44
N LYS A 8 -21.75 -57.42 -39.92
CA LYS A 8 -21.61 -58.09 -38.65
C LYS A 8 -20.43 -59.06 -38.67
N GLY A 9 -19.73 -59.24 -37.62
CA GLY A 9 -18.81 -60.37 -37.43
C GLY A 9 -18.53 -60.59 -35.94
N ALA A 10 -19.12 -61.65 -35.44
CA ALA A 10 -19.15 -62.09 -34.03
C ALA A 10 -18.07 -63.11 -33.72
N ARG A 11 -17.80 -63.29 -32.42
CA ARG A 11 -17.32 -64.47 -31.69
C ARG A 11 -15.81 -64.82 -31.78
N ALA A 12 -15.11 -64.91 -30.64
CA ALA A 12 -15.05 -66.16 -29.83
C ALA A 12 -14.22 -65.95 -28.55
N ALA A 13 -14.77 -66.43 -27.50
CA ALA A 13 -14.15 -66.62 -26.22
C ALA A 13 -13.10 -67.77 -26.28
N ARG A 14 -11.99 -67.65 -25.55
CA ARG A 14 -11.24 -68.80 -25.04
C ARG A 14 -10.69 -68.49 -23.67
N LEU A 15 -11.22 -69.20 -22.67
CA LEU A 15 -10.68 -69.47 -21.33
C LEU A 15 -9.45 -70.41 -21.48
N VAL A 16 -8.38 -70.11 -20.71
CA VAL A 16 -7.40 -71.06 -20.23
C VAL A 16 -6.85 -70.52 -18.92
N VAL A 17 -7.35 -70.94 -17.80
CA VAL A 17 -6.91 -71.86 -16.73
C VAL A 17 -5.43 -71.73 -16.32
N LEU A 18 -5.31 -71.33 -15.07
CA LEU A 18 -4.30 -71.40 -14.00
C LEU A 18 -3.20 -72.51 -14.16
N PRO A 19 -1.95 -72.38 -13.53
CA PRO A 19 -1.89 -72.73 -12.14
C PRO A 19 -1.01 -71.87 -11.22
N ILE A 20 -1.37 -71.88 -9.98
CA ILE A 20 -0.74 -71.53 -8.72
C ILE A 20 0.69 -72.15 -8.62
N VAL A 21 1.69 -71.27 -8.29
CA VAL A 21 2.89 -71.71 -7.58
C VAL A 21 3.07 -70.85 -6.35
N MET A 22 2.77 -71.43 -5.24
CA MET A 22 3.04 -71.00 -3.89
C MET A 22 4.50 -71.41 -3.55
N ALA A 23 5.34 -70.42 -3.28
CA ALA A 23 6.62 -70.62 -2.64
C ALA A 23 6.83 -69.67 -1.51
N ALA A 24 6.63 -70.09 -0.33
CA ALA A 24 7.02 -69.48 0.92
C ALA A 24 8.53 -69.37 1.03
N PHE A 25 9.04 -68.20 1.34
CA PHE A 25 10.33 -67.99 1.99
C PHE A 25 10.15 -67.09 3.21
N LEU A 26 10.02 -67.79 4.35
CA LEU A 26 10.32 -67.29 5.68
C LEU A 26 11.83 -67.28 5.87
N ALA A 27 12.31 -66.28 6.51
CA ALA A 27 13.55 -66.11 7.25
C ALA A 27 14.61 -65.20 6.63
N ALA A 28 14.72 -64.02 7.23
CA ALA A 28 15.99 -63.59 7.78
C ALA A 28 15.70 -62.39 8.73
N CYS A 29 15.74 -62.71 10.01
CA CYS A 29 15.99 -61.71 11.05
C CYS A 29 17.40 -61.13 10.89
N GLY A 30 17.50 -59.83 11.17
CA GLY A 30 18.72 -59.23 11.70
C GLY A 30 19.68 -58.72 10.67
N ASP A 31 19.57 -57.43 10.43
CA ASP A 31 20.79 -56.64 10.54
C ASP A 31 20.41 -55.16 10.82
N LYS A 32 20.95 -54.63 11.89
CA LYS A 32 20.99 -53.22 12.20
C LYS A 32 21.92 -52.57 11.20
N SER A 33 21.42 -52.27 10.03
CA SER A 33 22.08 -51.34 9.16
C SER A 33 21.69 -49.96 9.64
N GLU A 34 22.57 -49.35 10.40
CA GLU A 34 22.74 -47.91 10.43
C GLU A 34 23.05 -47.44 8.98
N SER A 35 22.03 -47.39 8.15
CA SER A 35 22.11 -46.58 6.95
C SER A 35 22.01 -45.15 7.46
N GLY A 36 23.17 -44.50 7.55
CA GLY A 36 23.30 -43.07 7.50
C GLY A 36 22.64 -42.59 6.22
N GLY A 37 21.29 -42.48 6.24
CA GLY A 37 20.56 -41.71 5.28
C GLY A 37 21.08 -40.29 5.45
N GLU A 38 21.74 -39.78 4.44
CA GLU A 38 21.94 -38.35 4.27
C GLU A 38 20.60 -37.72 4.62
N ALA A 39 20.53 -37.06 5.79
CA ALA A 39 19.40 -36.24 6.17
C ALA A 39 19.21 -35.28 4.99
N LYS A 40 18.20 -35.53 4.16
CA LYS A 40 17.68 -34.50 3.25
C LYS A 40 17.69 -33.25 4.08
N ALA A 41 18.50 -32.25 3.70
CA ALA A 41 18.67 -31.02 4.44
C ALA A 41 17.28 -30.55 4.81
N THR A 42 16.88 -30.80 6.05
CA THR A 42 15.55 -30.49 6.54
C THR A 42 15.50 -28.98 6.48
N GLN A 43 14.53 -28.42 5.77
CA GLN A 43 14.30 -26.98 5.75
C GLN A 43 13.90 -26.45 7.14
N ALA A 44 13.98 -27.27 8.15
CA ALA A 44 13.75 -26.93 9.54
C ALA A 44 14.98 -26.22 10.12
N ALA A 45 14.76 -25.01 10.64
CA ALA A 45 15.76 -24.23 11.34
C ALA A 45 15.77 -24.53 12.84
N ALA A 46 14.61 -24.86 13.43
CA ALA A 46 14.47 -25.29 14.83
C ALA A 46 13.23 -26.18 15.01
N ARG A 47 13.19 -26.87 16.15
CA ARG A 47 11.99 -27.60 16.63
C ARG A 47 11.64 -27.11 18.03
N VAL A 48 10.38 -26.75 18.23
CA VAL A 48 9.83 -26.28 19.51
C VAL A 48 8.65 -27.18 19.87
N ASN A 49 8.80 -27.98 20.94
CA ASN A 49 7.78 -28.94 21.39
C ASN A 49 7.26 -29.90 20.30
N GLY A 50 8.07 -30.18 19.27
CA GLY A 50 7.70 -31.04 18.15
C GLY A 50 7.33 -30.29 16.87
N ASP A 51 6.96 -29.03 16.95
CA ASP A 51 6.66 -28.16 15.80
C ASP A 51 7.94 -27.61 15.17
N GLU A 52 7.97 -27.59 13.85
CA GLU A 52 9.14 -27.15 13.11
C GLU A 52 9.02 -25.67 12.71
N ILE A 53 10.07 -24.90 12.99
CA ILE A 53 10.31 -23.58 12.42
C ILE A 53 11.21 -23.77 11.21
N THR A 54 10.76 -23.29 10.04
CA THR A 54 11.45 -23.53 8.77
C THR A 54 12.35 -22.37 8.36
N VAL A 55 13.41 -22.65 7.61
CA VAL A 55 14.24 -21.65 6.96
C VAL A 55 13.42 -20.76 6.03
N HIS A 56 12.35 -21.29 5.43
CA HIS A 56 11.43 -20.50 4.59
C HIS A 56 10.72 -19.40 5.36
N GLN A 57 10.27 -19.67 6.60
CA GLN A 57 9.64 -18.64 7.46
C GLN A 57 10.64 -17.52 7.80
N ILE A 58 11.89 -17.89 8.10
CA ILE A 58 12.95 -16.91 8.37
C ILE A 58 13.18 -16.03 7.14
N ASN A 59 13.37 -16.65 5.97
CA ASN A 59 13.59 -15.95 4.71
C ASN A 59 12.43 -15.03 4.33
N GLN A 60 11.18 -15.44 4.57
CA GLN A 60 10.00 -14.63 4.30
C GLN A 60 9.97 -13.35 5.15
N ILE A 61 10.40 -13.44 6.42
CA ILE A 61 10.50 -12.26 7.30
C ILE A 61 11.69 -11.40 6.87
N LEU A 62 12.84 -12.02 6.58
CA LEU A 62 14.06 -11.35 6.15
C LEU A 62 13.83 -10.50 4.88
N GLN A 63 13.12 -11.03 3.89
CA GLN A 63 12.78 -10.33 2.65
C GLN A 63 11.90 -9.09 2.87
N ARG A 64 11.15 -9.02 3.97
CA ARG A 64 10.32 -7.86 4.31
C ARG A 64 11.09 -6.77 5.05
N GLN A 65 12.27 -7.09 5.60
CA GLN A 65 13.14 -6.14 6.28
C GLN A 65 14.00 -5.41 5.24
N GLN A 66 13.83 -4.09 5.15
CA GLN A 66 14.66 -3.26 4.26
C GLN A 66 15.97 -2.87 4.96
N GLY A 67 17.05 -2.76 4.18
CA GLY A 67 18.32 -2.22 4.67
C GLY A 67 19.24 -3.23 5.35
N ILE A 68 18.95 -4.55 5.28
CA ILE A 68 19.89 -5.57 5.74
C ILE A 68 20.98 -5.76 4.71
N THR A 69 22.21 -5.56 5.13
CA THR A 69 23.40 -5.80 4.31
C THR A 69 23.78 -7.30 4.33
N PRO A 70 24.50 -7.81 3.32
CA PRO A 70 24.88 -9.23 3.27
C PRO A 70 25.63 -9.74 4.51
N ASP A 71 26.48 -8.90 5.12
CA ASP A 71 27.21 -9.17 6.35
C ASP A 71 26.33 -9.24 7.60
N GLN A 72 25.14 -8.66 7.56
CA GLN A 72 24.17 -8.65 8.66
C GLN A 72 23.14 -9.78 8.55
N THR A 73 23.08 -10.47 7.43
CA THR A 73 22.05 -11.46 7.12
C THR A 73 22.00 -12.60 8.14
N ASP A 74 23.16 -13.14 8.57
CA ASP A 74 23.21 -14.24 9.53
C ASP A 74 22.73 -13.80 10.91
N ALA A 75 23.18 -12.64 11.38
CA ALA A 75 22.76 -12.09 12.66
C ALA A 75 21.25 -11.70 12.66
N ALA A 76 20.73 -11.24 11.53
CA ALA A 76 19.30 -10.96 11.36
C ALA A 76 18.49 -12.27 11.35
N SER A 77 18.94 -13.29 10.62
CA SER A 77 18.32 -14.60 10.57
C SER A 77 18.24 -15.25 11.95
N GLN A 78 19.30 -15.17 12.74
CA GLN A 78 19.32 -15.69 14.10
C GLN A 78 18.29 -14.96 14.99
N ARG A 79 18.24 -13.63 14.94
CA ARG A 79 17.23 -12.85 15.69
C ARG A 79 15.80 -13.17 15.28
N ILE A 80 15.56 -13.37 14.00
CA ILE A 80 14.25 -13.78 13.48
C ILE A 80 13.90 -15.17 14.01
N LEU A 81 14.84 -16.12 13.99
CA LEU A 81 14.64 -17.46 14.51
C LEU A 81 14.26 -17.44 15.99
N GLU A 82 14.99 -16.69 16.83
CA GLU A 82 14.64 -16.55 18.25
C GLU A 82 13.24 -15.97 18.45
N GLY A 83 12.89 -14.92 17.68
CA GLY A 83 11.55 -14.34 17.73
C GLY A 83 10.45 -15.33 17.31
N LEU A 84 10.71 -16.20 16.33
CA LEU A 84 9.78 -17.26 15.92
C LEU A 84 9.65 -18.36 16.99
N ILE A 85 10.74 -18.69 17.70
CA ILE A 85 10.71 -19.61 18.84
C ILE A 85 9.83 -19.04 19.96
N ASP A 86 10.06 -17.79 20.35
CA ASP A 86 9.26 -17.12 21.38
C ASP A 86 7.79 -17.05 21.00
N GLN A 87 7.49 -16.73 19.73
CA GLN A 87 6.13 -16.71 19.19
C GLN A 87 5.49 -18.11 19.28
N GLN A 88 6.21 -19.17 18.89
CA GLN A 88 5.68 -20.54 18.93
C GLN A 88 5.38 -20.98 20.36
N LEU A 89 6.26 -20.65 21.31
CA LEU A 89 6.03 -20.92 22.74
C LEU A 89 4.78 -20.19 23.27
N ALA A 90 4.60 -18.92 22.89
CA ALA A 90 3.43 -18.16 23.29
C ALA A 90 2.13 -18.71 22.68
N VAL A 91 2.17 -19.10 21.39
CA VAL A 91 1.03 -19.73 20.70
C VAL A 91 0.65 -21.06 21.36
N ALA A 92 1.63 -21.92 21.62
CA ALA A 92 1.36 -23.20 22.30
C ALA A 92 0.69 -22.99 23.66
N LYS A 93 1.14 -21.95 24.40
CA LYS A 93 0.51 -21.60 25.70
C LYS A 93 -0.89 -21.02 25.57
N ALA A 94 -1.13 -20.22 24.53
CA ALA A 94 -2.45 -19.71 24.22
C ALA A 94 -3.44 -20.83 23.87
N GLU A 95 -3.03 -21.82 23.08
CA GLU A 95 -3.82 -22.99 22.72
C GLU A 95 -4.12 -23.88 23.95
N GLU A 96 -3.13 -24.10 24.82
CA GLU A 96 -3.32 -24.79 26.09
C GLU A 96 -4.40 -24.11 26.95
N GLN A 97 -4.43 -22.77 26.95
CA GLN A 97 -5.43 -21.97 27.63
C GLN A 97 -6.74 -21.82 26.84
N LYS A 98 -6.84 -22.42 25.67
CA LYS A 98 -8.01 -22.39 24.78
C LYS A 98 -8.36 -20.98 24.29
N LEU A 99 -7.39 -20.07 24.18
CA LEU A 99 -7.61 -18.73 23.63
C LEU A 99 -8.00 -18.78 22.16
N ASP A 100 -7.60 -19.81 21.43
CA ASP A 100 -8.04 -20.12 20.06
C ASP A 100 -9.55 -20.32 19.92
N ARG A 101 -10.25 -20.58 21.04
CA ARG A 101 -11.71 -20.78 21.12
C ARG A 101 -12.44 -19.60 21.75
N ASP A 102 -11.72 -18.60 22.20
CA ASP A 102 -12.33 -17.37 22.69
C ASP A 102 -13.13 -16.69 21.57
N PRO A 103 -14.40 -16.31 21.79
CA PRO A 103 -15.25 -15.71 20.76
C PRO A 103 -14.65 -14.45 20.12
N GLN A 104 -13.92 -13.63 20.87
CA GLN A 104 -13.30 -12.42 20.35
C GLN A 104 -12.11 -12.78 19.44
N ILE A 105 -11.29 -13.75 19.83
CA ILE A 105 -10.15 -14.24 19.04
C ILE A 105 -10.64 -14.90 17.76
N VAL A 106 -11.66 -15.77 17.85
CA VAL A 106 -12.28 -16.41 16.68
C VAL A 106 -12.79 -15.36 15.69
N GLN A 107 -13.51 -14.35 16.16
CA GLN A 107 -14.00 -13.25 15.29
C GLN A 107 -12.83 -12.46 14.67
N ALA A 108 -11.77 -12.20 15.43
CA ALA A 108 -10.58 -11.50 14.91
C ALA A 108 -9.86 -12.33 13.84
N LEU A 109 -9.69 -13.65 14.05
CA LEU A 109 -9.09 -14.56 13.08
C LEU A 109 -9.94 -14.64 11.80
N ASP A 110 -11.26 -14.73 11.93
CA ASP A 110 -12.17 -14.75 10.78
C ASP A 110 -12.14 -13.44 10.01
N ALA A 111 -12.08 -12.31 10.69
CA ALA A 111 -11.94 -11.00 10.05
C ALA A 111 -10.59 -10.87 9.33
N ALA A 112 -9.49 -11.28 9.96
CA ALA A 112 -8.16 -11.30 9.37
C ALA A 112 -8.11 -12.19 8.12
N ARG A 113 -8.67 -13.41 8.21
CA ARG A 113 -8.77 -14.33 7.07
C ARG A 113 -9.50 -13.73 5.89
N ARG A 114 -10.69 -13.13 6.13
CA ARG A 114 -11.48 -12.48 5.07
C ARG A 114 -10.70 -11.33 4.42
N ASN A 115 -10.04 -10.50 5.22
CA ASN A 115 -9.23 -9.38 4.72
C ASN A 115 -8.05 -9.87 3.86
N ILE A 116 -7.33 -10.88 4.32
CA ILE A 116 -6.18 -11.45 3.58
C ILE A 116 -6.66 -12.03 2.24
N LEU A 117 -7.73 -12.83 2.24
CA LEU A 117 -8.26 -13.45 1.02
C LEU A 117 -8.79 -12.41 0.03
N ALA A 118 -9.56 -11.42 0.50
CA ALA A 118 -10.09 -10.36 -0.35
C ALA A 118 -8.96 -9.54 -0.99
N ARG A 119 -7.97 -9.16 -0.20
CA ARG A 119 -6.80 -8.42 -0.69
C ARG A 119 -6.00 -9.24 -1.69
N ALA A 120 -5.67 -10.49 -1.36
CA ALA A 120 -4.89 -11.36 -2.25
C ALA A 120 -5.60 -11.61 -3.58
N TYR A 121 -6.93 -11.78 -3.57
CA TYR A 121 -7.73 -11.92 -4.79
C TYR A 121 -7.65 -10.66 -5.65
N LEU A 122 -7.92 -9.48 -5.06
CA LEU A 122 -7.92 -8.22 -5.80
C LEU A 122 -6.52 -7.87 -6.34
N GLU A 123 -5.47 -8.08 -5.56
CA GLU A 123 -4.08 -7.88 -6.00
C GLU A 123 -3.72 -8.82 -7.16
N ARG A 124 -4.10 -10.10 -7.07
CA ARG A 124 -3.84 -11.07 -8.13
C ARG A 124 -4.57 -10.71 -9.42
N THR A 125 -5.85 -10.35 -9.33
CA THR A 125 -6.66 -9.96 -10.49
C THR A 125 -6.13 -8.66 -11.10
N ALA A 126 -5.84 -7.66 -10.27
CA ALA A 126 -5.31 -6.39 -10.73
C ALA A 126 -3.94 -6.56 -11.42
N ASN A 127 -3.04 -7.38 -10.87
CA ASN A 127 -1.74 -7.66 -11.47
C ASN A 127 -1.86 -8.42 -12.81
N ALA A 128 -2.86 -9.26 -12.97
CA ALA A 128 -3.06 -10.03 -14.21
C ALA A 128 -3.51 -9.15 -15.39
N VAL A 129 -4.20 -8.04 -15.13
CA VAL A 129 -4.76 -7.18 -16.18
C VAL A 129 -4.05 -5.83 -16.33
N ALA A 130 -3.28 -5.39 -15.34
CA ALA A 130 -2.55 -4.12 -15.39
C ALA A 130 -1.35 -4.24 -16.34
N ALA A 131 -1.49 -3.70 -17.54
CA ALA A 131 -0.38 -3.65 -18.51
C ALA A 131 0.72 -2.68 -18.03
N THR A 132 1.97 -3.01 -18.31
CA THR A 132 3.11 -2.11 -18.10
C THR A 132 2.93 -0.84 -18.93
N PRO A 133 3.13 0.37 -18.37
CA PRO A 133 3.07 1.61 -19.12
C PRO A 133 4.06 1.63 -20.27
N THR A 134 3.65 2.16 -21.42
CA THR A 134 4.55 2.32 -22.56
C THR A 134 5.46 3.55 -22.39
N PRO A 135 6.62 3.61 -23.08
CA PRO A 135 7.48 4.80 -23.04
C PRO A 135 6.75 6.08 -23.44
N GLU A 136 5.81 6.00 -24.39
CA GLU A 136 5.01 7.14 -24.86
C GLU A 136 4.05 7.64 -23.78
N GLU A 137 3.42 6.74 -23.03
CA GLU A 137 2.55 7.09 -21.92
C GLU A 137 3.33 7.75 -20.78
N ILE A 138 4.51 7.23 -20.46
CA ILE A 138 5.41 7.81 -19.47
C ILE A 138 5.83 9.21 -19.88
N ARG A 139 6.21 9.38 -21.16
CA ARG A 139 6.59 10.69 -21.71
C ARG A 139 5.43 11.67 -21.68
N LYS A 140 4.24 11.23 -22.10
CA LYS A 140 3.01 12.04 -22.05
C LYS A 140 2.71 12.52 -20.65
N TYR A 141 2.77 11.64 -19.64
CA TYR A 141 2.54 12.03 -18.25
C TYR A 141 3.54 13.08 -17.77
N TYR A 142 4.83 12.93 -18.12
CA TYR A 142 5.86 13.91 -17.79
C TYR A 142 5.54 15.30 -18.39
N ASP A 143 5.16 15.32 -19.66
CA ASP A 143 4.88 16.57 -20.39
C ASP A 143 3.55 17.24 -19.94
N GLU A 144 2.56 16.44 -19.54
CA GLU A 144 1.27 16.92 -19.01
C GLU A 144 1.34 17.43 -17.55
N LYS A 145 2.40 17.09 -16.82
CA LYS A 145 2.58 17.46 -15.42
C LYS A 145 3.88 18.25 -15.15
N PRO A 146 4.08 19.37 -15.86
CA PRO A 146 5.33 20.14 -15.75
C PRO A 146 5.60 20.61 -14.31
N ALA A 147 4.56 20.94 -13.54
CA ALA A 147 4.68 21.38 -12.16
C ALA A 147 5.23 20.30 -11.19
N LEU A 148 5.16 19.03 -11.57
CA LEU A 148 5.78 17.92 -10.83
C LEU A 148 7.21 17.63 -11.29
N PHE A 149 7.60 18.03 -12.50
CA PHE A 149 8.84 17.61 -13.13
C PHE A 149 9.66 18.80 -13.67
N SER A 150 9.45 19.19 -14.91
CA SER A 150 10.27 20.23 -15.59
C SER A 150 10.17 21.63 -14.93
N GLN A 151 9.07 21.93 -14.28
CA GLN A 151 8.83 23.19 -13.54
C GLN A 151 8.60 22.92 -12.05
N ARG A 152 9.10 21.79 -11.56
CA ARG A 152 8.96 21.41 -10.16
C ARG A 152 9.58 22.43 -9.23
N LYS A 153 8.85 22.75 -8.16
CA LYS A 153 9.30 23.69 -7.12
C LYS A 153 9.24 23.04 -5.73
N ILE A 154 10.04 23.55 -4.84
CA ILE A 154 9.89 23.37 -3.40
C ILE A 154 9.24 24.67 -2.90
N TYR A 155 8.14 24.52 -2.16
CA TYR A 155 7.34 25.60 -1.64
C TYR A 155 7.52 25.74 -0.13
N ALA A 156 7.79 26.95 0.33
CA ALA A 156 7.58 27.34 1.73
C ALA A 156 6.17 27.94 1.81
N LEU A 157 5.27 27.19 2.45
CA LEU A 157 3.86 27.53 2.54
C LEU A 157 3.50 27.93 3.96
N GLN A 158 2.57 28.88 4.08
CA GLN A 158 1.90 29.18 5.32
C GLN A 158 0.40 28.95 5.13
N GLU A 159 -0.13 27.97 5.87
CA GLU A 159 -1.53 27.58 5.81
C GLU A 159 -2.30 28.30 6.93
N PHE A 160 -3.33 29.01 6.57
CA PHE A 160 -4.26 29.65 7.49
C PHE A 160 -5.59 28.91 7.44
N THR A 161 -6.11 28.50 8.58
CA THR A 161 -7.48 28.01 8.71
C THR A 161 -8.28 29.05 9.46
N VAL A 162 -9.27 29.63 8.82
CA VAL A 162 -10.10 30.71 9.31
C VAL A 162 -11.50 30.17 9.57
N ALA A 163 -11.98 30.27 10.80
CA ALA A 163 -13.35 29.96 11.17
C ALA A 163 -14.20 31.26 11.15
N ALA A 164 -14.97 31.42 10.10
CA ALA A 164 -15.87 32.59 9.93
C ALA A 164 -16.98 32.27 8.94
N LYS A 165 -18.13 32.96 9.05
CA LYS A 165 -19.24 32.79 8.10
C LYS A 165 -18.91 33.43 6.75
N PRO A 166 -19.56 33.02 5.64
CA PRO A 166 -19.32 33.58 4.31
C PRO A 166 -19.39 35.10 4.24
N GLU A 167 -20.35 35.72 4.94
CA GLU A 167 -20.53 37.16 4.97
C GLU A 167 -19.37 37.89 5.65
N GLU A 168 -18.71 37.24 6.62
CA GLU A 168 -17.60 37.81 7.39
C GLU A 168 -16.27 37.64 6.66
N TYR A 169 -16.03 36.50 6.01
CA TYR A 169 -14.74 36.24 5.39
C TYR A 169 -14.60 36.75 3.94
N GLN A 170 -15.70 36.94 3.21
CA GLN A 170 -15.59 37.41 1.82
C GLN A 170 -14.88 38.78 1.68
N PRO A 171 -15.18 39.81 2.52
CA PRO A 171 -14.41 41.03 2.52
C PRO A 171 -12.92 40.82 2.87
N LEU A 172 -12.64 39.91 3.80
CA LEU A 172 -11.28 39.55 4.21
C LEU A 172 -10.51 38.91 3.06
N VAL A 173 -11.10 37.91 2.38
CA VAL A 173 -10.47 37.25 1.22
C VAL A 173 -10.15 38.30 0.13
N LYS A 174 -11.05 39.25 -0.13
CA LYS A 174 -10.80 40.30 -1.09
C LYS A 174 -9.64 41.22 -0.67
N ALA A 175 -9.52 41.53 0.61
CA ALA A 175 -8.41 42.34 1.13
C ALA A 175 -7.08 41.56 1.03
N LEU A 176 -7.10 40.25 1.37
CA LEU A 176 -5.94 39.40 1.28
C LEU A 176 -5.47 39.17 -0.16
N GLN A 177 -6.37 39.11 -1.13
CA GLN A 177 -6.04 39.01 -2.55
C GLN A 177 -5.31 40.26 -3.10
N ALA A 178 -5.47 41.40 -2.44
CA ALA A 178 -4.80 42.63 -2.81
C ALA A 178 -3.37 42.75 -2.26
N THR A 179 -2.98 41.88 -1.31
CA THR A 179 -1.63 41.88 -0.72
C THR A 179 -0.59 41.39 -1.72
N LYS A 180 0.63 41.94 -1.63
CA LYS A 180 1.73 41.62 -2.53
C LYS A 180 2.92 40.98 -1.82
N SER A 181 2.86 40.87 -0.49
CA SER A 181 3.93 40.29 0.32
C SER A 181 3.36 39.44 1.47
N PRO A 182 4.13 38.47 1.99
CA PRO A 182 3.73 37.70 3.17
C PRO A 182 3.51 38.57 4.41
N GLN A 183 4.25 39.69 4.52
CA GLN A 183 4.12 40.66 5.62
C GLN A 183 2.78 41.36 5.58
N GLU A 184 2.43 41.92 4.42
CA GLU A 184 1.12 42.58 4.21
C GLU A 184 -0.03 41.59 4.48
N PHE A 185 0.11 40.34 4.02
CA PHE A 185 -0.87 39.29 4.28
C PHE A 185 -1.08 39.07 5.78
N ALA A 186 0.02 38.93 6.53
CA ALA A 186 -0.02 38.76 7.96
C ALA A 186 -0.63 39.94 8.71
N GLU A 187 -0.37 41.18 8.24
CA GLU A 187 -0.95 42.41 8.80
C GLU A 187 -2.47 42.46 8.59
N VAL A 188 -2.93 42.19 7.37
CA VAL A 188 -4.36 42.11 7.05
C VAL A 188 -5.06 41.02 7.88
N MET A 189 -4.45 39.85 8.01
CA MET A 189 -4.97 38.78 8.85
C MET A 189 -5.10 39.20 10.32
N LYS A 190 -4.09 39.86 10.89
CA LYS A 190 -4.11 40.35 12.27
C LYS A 190 -5.16 41.48 12.47
N ALA A 191 -5.24 42.39 11.53
CA ALA A 191 -6.18 43.50 11.57
C ALA A 191 -7.65 43.08 11.42
N SER A 192 -7.91 41.96 10.80
CA SER A 192 -9.26 41.45 10.56
C SER A 192 -10.05 41.07 11.85
N GLY A 193 -9.35 40.82 12.94
CA GLY A 193 -9.95 40.36 14.19
C GLY A 193 -10.57 38.94 14.14
N VAL A 194 -10.49 38.24 13.02
CA VAL A 194 -11.03 36.87 12.84
C VAL A 194 -10.12 35.87 13.53
N LYS A 195 -10.69 34.85 14.13
CA LYS A 195 -9.92 33.74 14.71
C LYS A 195 -9.36 32.86 13.60
N PHE A 196 -8.07 32.65 13.64
CA PHE A 196 -7.39 31.75 12.70
C PHE A 196 -6.31 30.92 13.39
N THR A 197 -5.98 29.80 12.79
CA THR A 197 -4.77 29.03 13.09
C THR A 197 -3.82 29.13 11.89
N ALA A 198 -2.53 29.23 12.16
CA ALA A 198 -1.51 29.27 11.12
C ALA A 198 -0.51 28.13 11.33
N ASN A 199 -0.16 27.46 10.24
CA ASN A 199 0.86 26.41 10.18
C ASN A 199 1.83 26.73 9.05
N GLN A 200 3.13 26.52 9.28
CA GLN A 200 4.16 26.71 8.25
C GLN A 200 4.76 25.37 7.88
N VAL A 201 4.89 25.11 6.58
CA VAL A 201 5.41 23.87 6.05
C VAL A 201 6.26 24.13 4.81
N THR A 202 7.37 23.41 4.68
CA THR A 202 8.17 23.39 3.45
C THR A 202 8.00 22.02 2.80
N GLN A 203 7.46 22.02 1.59
CA GLN A 203 7.17 20.79 0.86
C GLN A 203 7.55 20.89 -0.62
N ALA A 204 8.01 19.76 -1.16
CA ALA A 204 8.17 19.63 -2.59
C ALA A 204 6.79 19.42 -3.26
N ALA A 205 6.69 19.79 -4.55
CA ALA A 205 5.43 19.73 -5.29
C ALA A 205 4.74 18.37 -5.19
N GLU A 206 5.47 17.26 -5.28
CA GLU A 206 4.92 15.90 -5.21
C GLU A 206 4.32 15.51 -3.86
N ASN A 207 4.62 16.23 -2.80
CA ASN A 207 4.07 15.99 -1.46
C ASN A 207 2.78 16.79 -1.21
N LEU A 208 2.37 17.61 -2.17
CA LEU A 208 1.15 18.40 -2.11
C LEU A 208 -0.03 17.64 -2.76
N PRO A 209 -1.28 17.91 -2.34
CA PRO A 209 -2.43 17.37 -3.04
C PRO A 209 -2.44 17.74 -4.51
N MET A 210 -2.62 16.77 -5.41
CA MET A 210 -2.59 16.98 -6.87
C MET A 210 -3.48 18.13 -7.35
N ALA A 211 -4.65 18.31 -6.74
CA ALA A 211 -5.57 19.39 -7.06
C ALA A 211 -5.00 20.79 -6.77
N LEU A 212 -4.03 20.90 -5.85
CA LEU A 212 -3.39 22.17 -5.50
C LEU A 212 -2.16 22.47 -6.35
N ILE A 213 -1.45 21.45 -6.84
CA ILE A 213 -0.17 21.63 -7.54
C ILE A 213 -0.31 22.53 -8.76
N ASP A 214 -1.30 22.25 -9.63
CA ASP A 214 -1.52 23.02 -10.87
C ASP A 214 -1.97 24.47 -10.58
N GLN A 215 -2.57 24.72 -9.43
CA GLN A 215 -2.95 26.05 -8.98
C GLN A 215 -1.75 26.78 -8.36
N LEU A 216 -1.00 26.12 -7.47
CA LEU A 216 0.19 26.69 -6.84
C LEU A 216 1.28 27.04 -7.85
N ALA A 217 1.42 26.26 -8.92
CA ALA A 217 2.37 26.55 -9.98
C ALA A 217 2.13 27.92 -10.66
N LYS A 218 0.90 28.43 -10.60
CA LYS A 218 0.48 29.73 -11.18
C LYS A 218 0.53 30.88 -10.19
N VAL A 219 0.73 30.57 -8.91
CA VAL A 219 0.77 31.57 -7.83
C VAL A 219 2.19 32.04 -7.62
N SER A 220 2.37 33.35 -7.53
CA SER A 220 3.67 33.98 -7.22
C SER A 220 3.93 33.98 -5.70
N ASP A 221 5.20 34.12 -5.34
CA ASP A 221 5.58 34.32 -3.95
C ASP A 221 4.89 35.54 -3.37
N GLY A 222 4.39 35.46 -2.17
CA GLY A 222 3.57 36.49 -1.52
C GLY A 222 2.07 36.41 -1.81
N GLN A 223 1.63 35.53 -2.70
CA GLN A 223 0.22 35.32 -3.03
C GLN A 223 -0.33 34.05 -2.38
N ALA A 224 -1.65 33.96 -2.22
CA ALA A 224 -2.32 32.83 -1.59
C ALA A 224 -3.41 32.22 -2.47
N LEU A 225 -3.60 30.90 -2.31
CA LEU A 225 -4.80 30.19 -2.76
C LEU A 225 -5.82 30.13 -1.64
N TYR A 226 -7.10 30.20 -2.02
CA TYR A 226 -8.22 30.18 -1.09
C TYR A 226 -9.10 28.96 -1.38
N VAL A 227 -9.37 28.16 -0.35
CA VAL A 227 -10.23 26.98 -0.43
C VAL A 227 -11.35 27.13 0.58
N THR A 228 -12.58 27.15 0.11
CA THR A 228 -13.77 27.18 0.98
C THR A 228 -13.83 25.92 1.81
N ALA A 229 -14.09 26.05 3.12
CA ALA A 229 -14.34 24.97 4.04
C ALA A 229 -15.77 25.10 4.59
N GLN A 230 -16.27 24.05 5.25
CA GLN A 230 -17.64 24.00 5.76
C GLN A 230 -17.93 25.10 6.78
N ASP A 231 -16.95 25.44 7.63
CA ASP A 231 -17.07 26.42 8.71
C ASP A 231 -16.12 27.62 8.50
N GLY A 232 -15.80 27.97 7.23
CA GLY A 232 -14.89 29.08 6.95
C GLY A 232 -14.12 28.92 5.65
N PHE A 233 -12.82 29.24 5.66
CA PHE A 233 -11.94 29.03 4.53
C PHE A 233 -10.52 28.69 4.97
N LYS A 234 -9.77 28.09 4.06
CA LYS A 234 -8.31 27.91 4.17
C LYS A 234 -7.62 28.80 3.17
N ALA A 235 -6.58 29.49 3.62
CA ALA A 235 -5.67 30.21 2.72
C ALA A 235 -4.30 29.52 2.78
N VAL A 236 -3.75 29.24 1.61
CA VAL A 236 -2.40 28.67 1.43
C VAL A 236 -1.54 29.75 0.79
N LEU A 237 -0.77 30.46 1.61
CA LEU A 237 0.14 31.52 1.20
C LEU A 237 1.46 30.90 0.76
N VAL A 238 1.91 31.24 -0.44
CA VAL A 238 3.27 30.93 -0.92
C VAL A 238 4.22 31.98 -0.34
N VAL A 239 4.92 31.63 0.71
CA VAL A 239 5.91 32.53 1.34
C VAL A 239 7.13 32.71 0.43
N ALA A 240 7.61 31.58 -0.10
CA ALA A 240 8.71 31.52 -1.05
C ALA A 240 8.63 30.23 -1.85
N SER A 241 9.15 30.23 -3.06
CA SER A 241 9.30 29.03 -3.87
C SER A 241 10.69 28.96 -4.49
N ARG A 242 11.20 27.74 -4.67
CA ARG A 242 12.49 27.49 -5.30
C ARG A 242 12.33 26.43 -6.39
N GLU A 243 12.78 26.75 -7.59
CA GLU A 243 12.79 25.80 -8.69
C GLU A 243 13.79 24.68 -8.42
N GLN A 244 13.35 23.45 -8.63
CA GLN A 244 14.16 22.26 -8.55
C GLN A 244 13.62 21.23 -9.55
N PRO A 245 13.86 21.45 -10.85
CA PRO A 245 13.33 20.61 -11.89
C PRO A 245 13.91 19.19 -11.81
N VAL A 246 13.12 18.22 -12.24
CA VAL A 246 13.51 16.82 -12.42
C VAL A 246 13.43 16.52 -13.91
N ASN A 247 14.53 16.05 -14.49
CA ASN A 247 14.55 15.70 -15.92
C ASN A 247 13.80 14.38 -16.18
N PHE A 248 13.51 14.13 -17.46
CA PHE A 248 12.73 12.96 -17.87
C PHE A 248 13.36 11.63 -17.44
N GLU A 249 14.67 11.47 -17.57
CA GLU A 249 15.36 10.22 -17.24
C GLU A 249 15.26 9.89 -15.74
N GLN A 250 15.32 10.92 -14.91
CA GLN A 250 15.13 10.78 -13.44
C GLN A 250 13.67 10.52 -13.06
N ALA A 251 12.73 11.12 -13.78
CA ALA A 251 11.29 10.97 -13.52
C ALA A 251 10.72 9.64 -14.02
N LYS A 252 11.28 9.11 -15.11
CA LYS A 252 10.77 7.93 -15.81
C LYS A 252 10.44 6.74 -14.91
N PRO A 253 11.35 6.23 -14.04
CA PRO A 253 11.05 5.07 -13.19
C PRO A 253 9.93 5.36 -12.18
N VAL A 254 9.84 6.59 -11.68
CA VAL A 254 8.79 7.00 -10.73
C VAL A 254 7.44 7.10 -11.42
N ILE A 255 7.40 7.66 -12.63
CA ILE A 255 6.17 7.75 -13.45
C ILE A 255 5.68 6.36 -13.83
N GLU A 256 6.56 5.47 -14.26
CA GLU A 256 6.23 4.09 -14.61
C GLU A 256 5.57 3.37 -13.43
N GLN A 257 6.19 3.46 -12.26
CA GLN A 257 5.66 2.86 -11.03
C GLN A 257 4.31 3.46 -10.63
N TYR A 258 4.16 4.78 -10.75
CA TYR A 258 2.92 5.48 -10.46
C TYR A 258 1.79 5.04 -11.39
N LEU A 259 2.01 5.07 -12.69
CA LEU A 259 1.01 4.67 -13.69
C LEU A 259 0.61 3.20 -13.54
N LEU A 260 1.58 2.32 -13.26
CA LEU A 260 1.29 0.91 -13.00
C LEU A 260 0.44 0.74 -11.73
N THR A 261 0.73 1.49 -10.69
CA THR A 261 -0.04 1.46 -9.43
C THR A 261 -1.47 1.96 -9.63
N GLU A 262 -1.65 3.05 -10.40
CA GLU A 262 -2.98 3.55 -10.74
C GLU A 262 -3.77 2.54 -11.57
N ARG A 263 -3.18 1.89 -12.55
CA ARG A 263 -3.82 0.82 -13.34
C ARG A 263 -4.27 -0.35 -12.47
N ARG A 264 -3.42 -0.77 -11.52
CA ARG A 264 -3.78 -1.83 -10.58
C ARG A 264 -4.94 -1.41 -9.69
N ARG A 265 -4.95 -0.17 -9.21
CA ARG A 265 -6.03 0.38 -8.40
C ARG A 265 -7.34 0.42 -9.19
N GLU A 266 -7.32 0.93 -10.42
CA GLU A 266 -8.49 0.97 -11.30
C GLU A 266 -9.01 -0.43 -11.64
N ALA A 267 -8.12 -1.37 -11.93
CA ALA A 267 -8.48 -2.77 -12.18
C ALA A 267 -9.14 -3.40 -10.96
N ALA A 268 -8.61 -3.20 -9.76
CA ALA A 268 -9.20 -3.69 -8.52
C ALA A 268 -10.59 -3.07 -8.25
N GLN A 269 -10.74 -1.75 -8.49
CA GLN A 269 -12.04 -1.07 -8.34
C GLN A 269 -13.07 -1.60 -9.34
N LYS A 270 -12.65 -1.78 -10.59
CA LYS A 270 -13.51 -2.35 -11.64
C LYS A 270 -13.95 -3.77 -11.29
N GLU A 271 -13.03 -4.59 -10.77
CA GLU A 271 -13.34 -5.95 -10.33
C GLU A 271 -14.36 -5.95 -9.20
N VAL A 272 -14.18 -5.12 -8.16
CA VAL A 272 -15.16 -4.99 -7.07
C VAL A 272 -16.53 -4.58 -7.61
N LYS A 273 -16.58 -3.66 -8.58
CA LYS A 273 -17.83 -3.25 -9.23
C LYS A 273 -18.48 -4.42 -9.95
N THR A 274 -17.73 -5.18 -10.75
CA THR A 274 -18.21 -6.37 -11.47
C THR A 274 -18.75 -7.43 -10.50
N LEU A 275 -18.01 -7.71 -9.42
CA LEU A 275 -18.45 -8.64 -8.39
C LEU A 275 -19.77 -8.19 -7.72
N ARG A 276 -19.91 -6.89 -7.45
CA ARG A 276 -21.15 -6.35 -6.87
C ARG A 276 -22.34 -6.43 -7.83
N GLU A 277 -22.12 -6.20 -9.11
CA GLU A 277 -23.15 -6.30 -10.15
C GLU A 277 -23.64 -7.75 -10.35
N ALA A 278 -22.72 -8.72 -10.22
CA ALA A 278 -23.03 -10.14 -10.33
C ALA A 278 -23.65 -10.73 -9.04
N ALA A 279 -23.49 -10.09 -7.89
CA ALA A 279 -23.93 -10.59 -6.61
C ALA A 279 -25.37 -10.17 -6.30
N LYS A 280 -26.16 -11.08 -5.71
CA LYS A 280 -27.44 -10.72 -5.07
C LYS A 280 -27.15 -10.09 -3.70
N ILE A 281 -27.22 -8.77 -3.62
CA ILE A 281 -27.00 -8.02 -2.37
C ILE A 281 -28.33 -7.57 -1.79
N GLU A 282 -28.60 -7.95 -0.56
CA GLU A 282 -29.82 -7.59 0.17
C GLU A 282 -29.42 -6.86 1.45
N TYR A 283 -29.91 -5.64 1.62
CA TYR A 283 -29.69 -4.82 2.80
C TYR A 283 -30.76 -5.09 3.83
N LEU A 284 -30.38 -5.40 5.08
CA LEU A 284 -31.31 -5.82 6.13
C LEU A 284 -31.31 -4.88 7.33
N GLY A 285 -32.40 -4.90 8.08
CA GLY A 285 -32.57 -4.14 9.33
C GLY A 285 -32.40 -2.63 9.12
N LYS A 286 -31.64 -1.97 9.98
CA LYS A 286 -31.40 -0.50 9.92
C LYS A 286 -30.67 -0.02 8.66
N PHE A 287 -30.23 -0.94 7.82
CA PHE A 287 -29.53 -0.64 6.55
C PHE A 287 -30.42 -0.85 5.32
N ALA A 288 -31.65 -1.36 5.48
CA ALA A 288 -32.55 -1.64 4.36
C ALA A 288 -32.85 -0.37 3.53
N ASP A 289 -33.06 0.78 4.20
CA ASP A 289 -33.38 2.05 3.55
C ASP A 289 -32.13 2.85 3.10
N LYS A 290 -30.94 2.35 3.39
CA LYS A 290 -29.64 3.00 3.09
C LYS A 290 -28.88 2.28 1.98
N ALA A 291 -29.58 1.51 1.13
CA ALA A 291 -28.96 0.95 -0.07
C ALA A 291 -28.31 2.11 -0.85
N PRO A 292 -27.01 2.13 -1.10
CA PRO A 292 -26.39 3.19 -1.90
C PRO A 292 -27.09 3.16 -3.27
N ALA A 293 -27.73 4.26 -3.65
CA ALA A 293 -28.08 4.49 -5.05
C ALA A 293 -26.79 4.23 -5.83
N ALA A 294 -26.79 3.29 -6.78
CA ALA A 294 -25.66 2.69 -7.48
C ALA A 294 -24.39 3.57 -7.40
N ALA A 295 -23.55 3.30 -6.41
CA ALA A 295 -22.44 4.18 -6.10
C ALA A 295 -21.37 4.04 -7.18
N SER A 296 -21.34 4.99 -8.08
CA SER A 296 -20.13 5.36 -8.80
C SER A 296 -19.09 5.73 -7.76
N GLY A 297 -18.11 4.85 -7.52
CA GLY A 297 -16.96 5.15 -6.69
C GLY A 297 -17.04 4.70 -5.22
N ALA A 298 -17.19 3.40 -4.96
CA ALA A 298 -16.77 2.86 -3.68
C ALA A 298 -15.24 2.88 -3.63
N SER A 299 -14.69 3.87 -2.95
CA SER A 299 -13.28 3.83 -2.51
C SER A 299 -13.10 2.53 -1.76
N VAL A 300 -12.20 1.69 -2.23
CA VAL A 300 -11.70 0.55 -1.45
C VAL A 300 -11.24 1.16 -0.13
N PRO A 301 -11.73 0.71 1.04
CA PRO A 301 -11.20 1.21 2.29
C PRO A 301 -9.70 0.98 2.25
N ALA A 302 -8.94 2.07 2.23
CA ALA A 302 -7.51 2.00 2.50
C ALA A 302 -7.43 1.22 3.81
N ALA A 303 -6.82 0.03 3.74
CA ALA A 303 -6.56 -0.74 4.92
C ALA A 303 -5.82 0.23 5.86
N ASN A 304 -6.48 0.60 6.95
CA ASN A 304 -5.80 1.25 8.06
C ASN A 304 -4.64 0.32 8.38
N SER A 305 -3.49 0.64 7.82
CA SER A 305 -2.24 0.20 8.39
C SER A 305 -2.26 0.82 9.79
N VAL A 306 -2.54 0.00 10.77
CA VAL A 306 -2.06 0.24 12.12
C VAL A 306 -0.54 0.16 11.97
N ALA A 307 0.04 1.25 11.47
CA ALA A 307 1.43 1.54 11.65
C ALA A 307 1.52 2.04 13.10
N GLU A 308 1.92 1.17 14.00
CA GLU A 308 2.70 1.61 15.14
C GLU A 308 3.77 2.58 14.63
N PRO A 309 4.07 3.66 15.35
CA PRO A 309 5.12 4.57 14.98
C PRO A 309 6.46 3.82 15.08
N VAL A 310 6.84 3.16 13.99
CA VAL A 310 8.23 2.79 13.78
C VAL A 310 8.96 4.11 13.62
N THR A 311 9.71 4.48 14.62
CA THR A 311 10.74 5.51 14.55
C THR A 311 11.61 5.17 13.35
N THR A 312 11.38 5.85 12.24
CA THR A 312 12.24 5.80 11.07
C THR A 312 13.61 6.34 11.47
N PRO A 313 14.70 5.60 11.27
CA PRO A 313 16.02 6.21 11.30
C PRO A 313 16.07 7.23 10.18
N ALA A 314 16.52 8.43 10.52
CA ALA A 314 16.71 9.54 9.60
C ALA A 314 17.52 9.06 8.39
N VAL A 315 16.92 9.17 7.22
CA VAL A 315 17.63 9.04 5.93
C VAL A 315 18.65 10.19 5.91
N PRO A 316 19.93 9.95 5.61
CA PRO A 316 20.89 11.01 5.53
C PRO A 316 20.44 12.00 4.44
N ALA A 317 20.25 13.25 4.85
CA ALA A 317 19.93 14.35 3.97
C ALA A 317 20.99 14.42 2.88
N ALA A 318 20.56 14.24 1.62
CA ALA A 318 21.37 14.60 0.49
C ALA A 318 21.76 16.06 0.63
N SER A 319 23.07 16.27 0.77
CA SER A 319 23.77 17.52 0.93
C SER A 319 23.23 18.64 0.02
N GLY A 320 22.85 19.78 0.60
CA GLY A 320 22.77 21.00 -0.16
C GLY A 320 21.69 22.01 0.17
N ILE A 321 21.27 22.13 1.43
CA ILE A 321 20.57 23.35 1.87
C ILE A 321 21.10 23.71 3.25
N ASP A 322 21.85 24.81 3.29
CA ASP A 322 22.31 25.40 4.54
C ASP A 322 21.09 25.82 5.38
N ALA A 323 20.86 25.11 6.48
CA ALA A 323 19.83 25.46 7.45
C ALA A 323 20.04 26.88 8.03
N ASP A 324 21.26 27.38 7.98
CA ASP A 324 21.62 28.75 8.38
C ASP A 324 21.12 29.84 7.42
N ALA A 325 20.97 29.54 6.13
CA ALA A 325 20.41 30.51 5.16
C ALA A 325 18.90 30.70 5.37
N LEU A 326 18.19 29.64 5.80
CA LEU A 326 16.76 29.70 6.14
C LEU A 326 16.51 30.38 7.49
N SER A 327 17.39 30.15 8.49
CA SER A 327 17.23 30.75 9.81
C SER A 327 17.51 32.27 9.79
N LYS A 328 18.43 32.74 8.95
CA LYS A 328 18.70 34.19 8.75
C LYS A 328 17.58 34.92 8.06
N GLY A 329 16.82 34.26 7.15
CA GLY A 329 15.63 34.84 6.55
C GLY A 329 14.45 35.00 7.51
N LEU A 330 14.39 34.18 8.54
CA LEU A 330 13.29 34.16 9.52
C LEU A 330 13.57 34.99 10.78
N SER A 331 14.84 35.30 11.10
CA SER A 331 15.20 36.12 12.27
C SER A 331 14.96 37.65 12.07
N GLY A 332 14.60 38.08 10.86
CA GLY A 332 14.18 39.43 10.55
C GLY A 332 12.71 39.75 10.86
N LEU A 333 11.94 38.79 11.38
CA LEU A 333 10.53 38.95 11.75
C LEU A 333 10.38 39.02 13.29
N LYS A 334 11.02 40.00 13.91
CA LYS A 334 10.70 40.42 15.28
C LYS A 334 10.00 41.77 15.23
#